data_7c310f29d4160065b8fbef12475a75e0
#
_entry.id   7c310f29d4160065b8fbef12475a75e0
#
_cell.length_a   1.000
_cell.length_b   1.000
_cell.length_c   1.000
_cell.angle_alpha   90.00
_cell.angle_beta   90.00
_cell.angle_gamma   90.00
#
_symmetry.space_group_name_H-M   'P 1'
#
loop_
_entity.id
_entity.type
_entity.pdbx_description
1 polymer ?
#
loop_
_entity_poly.entity_id
_entity_poly.type
_entity_poly.pdbx_seq_one_letter_code
_entity_poly.pdbx_strand_id
1 'polypeptide(L)'
;MNRTAVPPPVTMVLDAADAWLPMRMEAVEERLRLLVEGHGDDLAADAGATLAAGGKRLRPMLVLLCAGPGAGEPAVRAAAAIELVHMATLVHDDVLDAAPLRRGRPTVVAQSGRDRALAVGDLLFSRAFAELGHDGSERQVELLSGASVALALGELAQRRDAFDISISAERYLDRCGLKTARLFECACQIGRAGKGGELAASPAEPDLSLERALQTFGREIGLAFQLLDDVLDVTGPPERTGKARGTDLLDGTVTLPLILAREEDSSLAKIDLRELDAYGAVDVCDRVAATGALERVRVDARGRVETAKHALVTSGLRPEQRQLLDLVADGVVERYS
;
A
#
# COMPACT_ATOMS: atom_id res chain seq x y z
N MET A 1 -0.63 13.93 -15.24
CA MET A 1 0.26 13.83 -14.05
C MET A 1 1.41 14.80 -14.16
N ASN A 2 1.67 15.63 -13.16
CA ASN A 2 2.78 16.57 -13.20
C ASN A 2 4.10 15.80 -12.98
N ARG A 3 4.93 15.59 -14.01
CA ARG A 3 6.15 14.75 -13.96
C ARG A 3 7.15 15.14 -12.87
N THR A 4 7.13 16.39 -12.42
CA THR A 4 8.02 16.89 -11.36
C THR A 4 7.64 16.40 -9.94
N ALA A 5 6.45 15.83 -9.77
CA ALA A 5 5.95 15.31 -8.48
C ALA A 5 6.01 13.77 -8.36
N VAL A 6 6.45 13.06 -9.42
CA VAL A 6 6.53 11.59 -9.43
C VAL A 6 7.89 11.16 -8.89
N PRO A 7 7.94 10.23 -7.91
CA PRO A 7 9.20 9.72 -7.37
C PRO A 7 10.05 9.05 -8.45
N PRO A 8 11.39 9.16 -8.40
CA PRO A 8 12.28 8.58 -9.41
C PRO A 8 12.01 7.11 -9.77
N PRO A 9 11.77 6.20 -8.81
CA PRO A 9 11.48 4.79 -9.13
C PRO A 9 10.21 4.60 -9.96
N VAL A 10 9.16 5.39 -9.72
CA VAL A 10 7.91 5.33 -10.50
C VAL A 10 8.14 5.89 -11.90
N THR A 11 8.92 6.97 -12.02
CA THR A 11 9.28 7.56 -13.31
C THR A 11 10.05 6.55 -14.19
N MET A 12 10.99 5.79 -13.62
CA MET A 12 11.73 4.76 -14.35
C MET A 12 10.81 3.68 -14.94
N VAL A 13 9.80 3.22 -14.19
CA VAL A 13 8.82 2.25 -14.70
C VAL A 13 7.98 2.85 -15.82
N LEU A 14 7.51 4.10 -15.64
CA LEU A 14 6.72 4.79 -16.66
C LEU A 14 7.51 5.01 -17.95
N ASP A 15 8.79 5.37 -17.85
CA ASP A 15 9.66 5.58 -19.01
C ASP A 15 10.00 4.26 -19.71
N ALA A 16 10.20 3.18 -18.95
CA ALA A 16 10.49 1.86 -19.50
C ALA A 16 9.29 1.17 -20.16
N ALA A 17 8.07 1.58 -19.81
CA ALA A 17 6.83 0.96 -20.29
C ALA A 17 6.29 1.62 -21.57
N ASP A 18 7.09 2.42 -22.27
CA ASP A 18 6.65 3.21 -23.41
C ASP A 18 5.44 4.12 -23.09
N ALA A 19 4.68 4.52 -24.11
CA ALA A 19 3.54 5.42 -23.95
C ALA A 19 2.29 4.74 -23.35
N TRP A 20 2.21 3.40 -23.33
CA TRP A 20 0.96 2.74 -22.95
C TRP A 20 0.64 2.85 -21.46
N LEU A 21 1.64 2.69 -20.58
CA LEU A 21 1.42 2.76 -19.15
C LEU A 21 1.13 4.18 -18.66
N PRO A 22 1.89 5.23 -19.05
CA PRO A 22 1.52 6.61 -18.75
C PRO A 22 0.10 6.96 -19.16
N MET A 23 -0.32 6.62 -20.38
CA MET A 23 -1.67 6.87 -20.88
C MET A 23 -2.73 6.16 -20.05
N ARG A 24 -2.48 4.90 -19.64
CA ARG A 24 -3.41 4.15 -18.78
C ARG A 24 -3.46 4.70 -17.36
N MET A 25 -2.34 5.15 -16.82
CA MET A 25 -2.30 5.81 -15.51
C MET A 25 -3.07 7.14 -15.51
N GLU A 26 -3.00 7.91 -16.59
CA GLU A 26 -3.82 9.11 -16.78
C GLU A 26 -5.32 8.77 -16.84
N ALA A 27 -5.68 7.71 -17.54
CA ALA A 27 -7.08 7.22 -17.58
C ALA A 27 -7.57 6.78 -16.18
N VAL A 28 -6.72 6.17 -15.35
CA VAL A 28 -7.04 5.85 -13.95
C VAL A 28 -7.27 7.11 -13.12
N GLU A 29 -6.41 8.12 -13.22
CA GLU A 29 -6.60 9.39 -12.49
C GLU A 29 -7.90 10.09 -12.90
N GLU A 30 -8.18 10.14 -14.19
CA GLU A 30 -9.45 10.72 -14.69
C GLU A 30 -10.65 9.91 -14.18
N ARG A 31 -10.55 8.57 -14.18
CA ARG A 31 -11.63 7.71 -13.65
C ARG A 31 -11.85 7.95 -12.16
N LEU A 32 -10.78 8.03 -11.37
CA LEU A 32 -10.87 8.33 -9.94
C LEU A 32 -11.54 9.68 -9.70
N ARG A 33 -11.16 10.71 -10.47
CA ARG A 33 -11.78 12.05 -10.39
C ARG A 33 -13.28 11.99 -10.63
N LEU A 34 -13.73 11.33 -11.70
CA LEU A 34 -15.15 11.17 -12.03
C LEU A 34 -15.93 10.43 -10.93
N LEU A 35 -15.29 9.44 -10.29
CA LEU A 35 -15.92 8.63 -9.25
C LEU A 35 -16.11 9.38 -7.94
N VAL A 36 -15.25 10.34 -7.62
CA VAL A 36 -15.37 11.14 -6.39
C VAL A 36 -16.26 12.39 -6.57
N GLU A 37 -16.44 12.89 -7.79
CA GLU A 37 -17.20 14.13 -8.06
C GLU A 37 -18.73 13.93 -8.10
N GLY A 38 -19.24 12.71 -8.27
CA GLY A 38 -20.65 12.43 -8.62
C GLY A 38 -21.69 12.40 -7.46
N HIS A 39 -21.39 12.93 -6.23
CA HIS A 39 -22.16 12.60 -5.02
C HIS A 39 -22.67 13.78 -4.18
N GLY A 40 -22.96 14.89 -4.79
CA GLY A 40 -23.28 16.15 -4.11
C GLY A 40 -22.02 16.88 -3.65
N ASP A 41 -22.11 18.20 -3.63
CA ASP A 41 -20.95 19.09 -3.53
C ASP A 41 -20.09 18.83 -2.29
N ASP A 42 -20.71 18.49 -1.20
CA ASP A 42 -20.04 18.29 0.06
C ASP A 42 -19.19 16.99 0.14
N LEU A 43 -19.79 15.82 -0.21
CA LEU A 43 -19.06 14.55 -0.20
C LEU A 43 -18.01 14.49 -1.31
N ALA A 44 -18.31 15.10 -2.46
CA ALA A 44 -17.37 15.24 -3.56
C ALA A 44 -16.13 16.06 -3.15
N ALA A 45 -16.32 17.13 -2.38
CA ALA A 45 -15.22 17.95 -1.88
C ALA A 45 -14.28 17.16 -0.96
N ASP A 46 -14.83 16.40 -0.01
CA ASP A 46 -14.03 15.62 0.94
C ASP A 46 -13.33 14.41 0.28
N ALA A 47 -14.04 13.67 -0.57
CA ALA A 47 -13.45 12.57 -1.34
C ALA A 47 -12.40 13.09 -2.34
N GLY A 48 -12.67 14.23 -2.99
CA GLY A 48 -11.74 14.93 -3.87
C GLY A 48 -10.50 15.45 -3.15
N ALA A 49 -10.63 15.95 -1.92
CA ALA A 49 -9.50 16.36 -1.08
C ALA A 49 -8.58 15.17 -0.76
N THR A 50 -9.18 14.00 -0.48
CA THR A 50 -8.42 12.75 -0.26
C THR A 50 -7.66 12.34 -1.53
N LEU A 51 -8.31 12.40 -2.70
CA LEU A 51 -7.67 12.13 -3.99
C LEU A 51 -6.53 13.13 -4.28
N ALA A 52 -6.78 14.42 -4.04
CA ALA A 52 -5.83 15.52 -4.27
C ALA A 52 -4.64 15.53 -3.29
N ALA A 53 -4.74 14.85 -2.14
CA ALA A 53 -3.59 14.60 -1.27
C ALA A 53 -2.53 13.74 -1.97
N GLY A 54 -2.86 13.18 -3.13
CA GLY A 54 -1.94 12.50 -4.02
C GLY A 54 -1.56 11.10 -3.54
N GLY A 55 -0.62 10.52 -4.23
CA GLY A 55 -0.08 9.18 -3.94
C GLY A 55 0.78 8.71 -5.10
N LYS A 56 1.58 7.69 -4.85
CA LYS A 56 2.48 7.10 -5.88
C LYS A 56 1.74 6.20 -6.85
N ARG A 57 0.47 5.90 -6.58
CA ARG A 57 -0.37 5.01 -7.40
C ARG A 57 0.28 3.67 -7.72
N LEU A 58 1.08 3.14 -6.79
CA LEU A 58 1.78 1.86 -6.97
C LEU A 58 0.82 0.70 -7.19
N ARG A 59 -0.28 0.64 -6.44
CA ARG A 59 -1.27 -0.43 -6.57
C ARG A 59 -2.02 -0.39 -7.90
N PRO A 60 -2.53 0.76 -8.37
CA PRO A 60 -3.04 0.91 -9.75
C PRO A 60 -2.04 0.49 -10.81
N MET A 61 -0.78 0.90 -10.67
CA MET A 61 0.29 0.52 -11.60
C MET A 61 0.49 -0.99 -11.65
N LEU A 62 0.50 -1.68 -10.51
CA LEU A 62 0.61 -3.14 -10.45
C LEU A 62 -0.57 -3.82 -11.16
N VAL A 63 -1.80 -3.33 -10.98
CA VAL A 63 -2.96 -3.85 -11.73
C VAL A 63 -2.72 -3.76 -13.23
N LEU A 64 -2.31 -2.60 -13.72
CA LEU A 64 -2.08 -2.37 -15.16
C LEU A 64 -0.93 -3.22 -15.70
N LEU A 65 0.19 -3.34 -14.96
CA LEU A 65 1.33 -4.15 -15.35
C LEU A 65 0.98 -5.64 -15.41
N CYS A 66 0.20 -6.14 -14.44
CA CYS A 66 -0.26 -7.53 -14.44
C CYS A 66 -1.34 -7.81 -15.48
N ALA A 67 -2.12 -6.82 -15.87
CA ALA A 67 -3.08 -6.94 -16.97
C ALA A 67 -2.41 -6.90 -18.35
N GLY A 68 -1.32 -6.14 -18.48
CA GLY A 68 -0.55 -6.01 -19.72
C GLY A 68 -1.06 -4.91 -20.66
N PRO A 69 -0.29 -4.56 -21.72
CA PRO A 69 -0.56 -3.42 -22.60
C PRO A 69 -1.86 -3.57 -23.41
N GLY A 70 -2.30 -4.78 -23.72
CA GLY A 70 -3.55 -5.05 -24.42
C GLY A 70 -4.82 -4.88 -23.58
N ALA A 71 -4.67 -4.75 -22.25
CA ALA A 71 -5.82 -4.57 -21.38
C ALA A 71 -6.47 -3.19 -21.57
N GLY A 72 -7.79 -3.20 -21.78
CA GLY A 72 -8.59 -2.01 -22.06
C GLY A 72 -9.16 -1.33 -20.81
N GLU A 73 -10.32 -0.73 -20.99
CA GLU A 73 -11.10 -0.06 -19.94
C GLU A 73 -11.34 -0.94 -18.68
N PRO A 74 -11.57 -2.26 -18.77
CA PRO A 74 -11.71 -3.10 -17.58
C PRO A 74 -10.52 -3.05 -16.63
N ALA A 75 -9.28 -2.97 -17.16
CA ALA A 75 -8.08 -2.84 -16.32
C ALA A 75 -7.98 -1.46 -15.64
N VAL A 76 -8.41 -0.40 -16.32
CA VAL A 76 -8.49 0.96 -15.75
C VAL A 76 -9.48 0.99 -14.59
N ARG A 77 -10.66 0.37 -14.76
CA ARG A 77 -11.66 0.23 -13.69
C ARG A 77 -11.14 -0.55 -12.49
N ALA A 78 -10.47 -1.68 -12.77
CA ALA A 78 -9.87 -2.51 -11.72
C ALA A 78 -8.77 -1.76 -10.96
N ALA A 79 -7.94 -0.99 -11.66
CA ALA A 79 -6.92 -0.14 -11.07
C ALA A 79 -7.52 1.00 -10.23
N ALA A 80 -8.61 1.62 -10.71
CA ALA A 80 -9.35 2.61 -9.94
C ALA A 80 -9.98 2.00 -8.68
N ALA A 81 -10.58 0.81 -8.79
CA ALA A 81 -11.19 0.11 -7.66
C ALA A 81 -10.20 -0.18 -6.53
N ILE A 82 -9.01 -0.68 -6.86
CA ILE A 82 -7.94 -0.92 -5.87
C ILE A 82 -7.53 0.39 -5.16
N GLU A 83 -7.41 1.49 -5.89
CA GLU A 83 -7.03 2.77 -5.30
C GLU A 83 -8.15 3.35 -4.44
N LEU A 84 -9.43 3.18 -4.84
CA LEU A 84 -10.58 3.59 -4.02
C LEU A 84 -10.62 2.85 -2.69
N VAL A 85 -10.37 1.53 -2.66
CA VAL A 85 -10.24 0.78 -1.40
C VAL A 85 -9.09 1.33 -0.57
N HIS A 86 -7.93 1.59 -1.19
CA HIS A 86 -6.81 2.19 -0.47
C HIS A 86 -7.16 3.58 0.12
N MET A 87 -7.80 4.45 -0.65
CA MET A 87 -8.24 5.76 -0.18
C MET A 87 -9.25 5.63 0.96
N ALA A 88 -10.20 4.70 0.86
CA ALA A 88 -11.19 4.43 1.91
C ALA A 88 -10.52 4.01 3.23
N THR A 89 -9.54 3.09 3.17
CA THR A 89 -8.79 2.69 4.37
C THR A 89 -8.04 3.87 4.99
N LEU A 90 -7.43 4.74 4.18
CA LEU A 90 -6.76 5.93 4.71
C LEU A 90 -7.71 6.89 5.43
N VAL A 91 -8.93 7.09 4.90
CA VAL A 91 -9.94 7.95 5.54
C VAL A 91 -10.42 7.34 6.86
N HIS A 92 -10.64 6.01 6.90
CA HIS A 92 -11.02 5.31 8.12
C HIS A 92 -9.89 5.27 9.15
N ASP A 93 -8.64 5.06 8.72
CA ASP A 93 -7.46 5.13 9.59
C ASP A 93 -7.33 6.52 10.23
N ASP A 94 -7.53 7.61 9.45
CA ASP A 94 -7.52 8.98 9.98
C ASP A 94 -8.58 9.20 11.08
N VAL A 95 -9.75 8.55 10.98
CA VAL A 95 -10.78 8.60 12.03
C VAL A 95 -10.34 7.83 13.27
N LEU A 96 -9.74 6.65 13.09
CA LEU A 96 -9.30 5.78 14.17
C LEU A 96 -8.11 6.37 14.94
N ASP A 97 -7.20 7.04 14.22
CA ASP A 97 -6.00 7.66 14.77
C ASP A 97 -6.24 9.12 15.24
N ALA A 98 -7.47 9.64 15.02
CA ALA A 98 -7.80 11.04 15.23
C ALA A 98 -6.79 11.99 14.55
N ALA A 99 -6.27 11.61 13.39
CA ALA A 99 -5.18 12.27 12.70
C ALA A 99 -5.60 13.66 12.18
N PRO A 100 -4.94 14.76 12.59
CA PRO A 100 -5.30 16.10 12.12
C PRO A 100 -4.82 16.36 10.69
N LEU A 101 -3.71 15.75 10.30
CA LEU A 101 -3.05 15.99 9.02
C LEU A 101 -2.65 14.66 8.36
N ARG A 102 -2.76 14.61 7.03
CA ARG A 102 -2.19 13.57 6.18
C ARG A 102 -1.46 14.20 5.00
N ARG A 103 -0.18 13.88 4.84
CA ARG A 103 0.69 14.47 3.79
C ARG A 103 0.67 16.01 3.80
N GLY A 104 0.68 16.60 4.98
CA GLY A 104 0.67 18.05 5.17
C GLY A 104 -0.68 18.74 4.88
N ARG A 105 -1.75 17.97 4.63
CA ARG A 105 -3.11 18.49 4.42
C ARG A 105 -4.03 18.04 5.55
N PRO A 106 -5.02 18.87 5.94
CA PRO A 106 -6.03 18.45 6.89
C PRO A 106 -6.76 17.19 6.42
N THR A 107 -7.04 16.28 7.35
CA THR A 107 -7.83 15.07 7.07
C THR A 107 -9.31 15.38 6.98
N VAL A 108 -10.11 14.48 6.40
CA VAL A 108 -11.57 14.63 6.34
C VAL A 108 -12.15 14.70 7.75
N VAL A 109 -11.63 13.90 8.68
CA VAL A 109 -12.11 13.94 10.08
C VAL A 109 -11.81 15.27 10.77
N ALA A 110 -10.69 15.88 10.47
CA ALA A 110 -10.32 17.18 11.04
C ALA A 110 -11.14 18.34 10.45
N GLN A 111 -11.50 18.27 9.17
CA GLN A 111 -12.25 19.31 8.47
C GLN A 111 -13.77 19.18 8.64
N SER A 112 -14.30 17.97 8.51
CA SER A 112 -15.72 17.72 8.32
C SER A 112 -16.33 16.86 9.44
N GLY A 113 -15.50 16.40 10.39
CA GLY A 113 -15.92 15.60 11.53
C GLY A 113 -16.04 14.10 11.22
N ARG A 114 -16.21 13.34 12.32
CA ARG A 114 -16.16 11.89 12.33
C ARG A 114 -17.21 11.22 11.42
N ASP A 115 -18.46 11.61 11.57
CA ASP A 115 -19.57 10.95 10.86
C ASP A 115 -19.44 11.11 9.34
N ARG A 116 -18.96 12.27 8.93
CA ARG A 116 -18.73 12.58 7.54
C ARG A 116 -17.51 11.81 6.97
N ALA A 117 -16.43 11.71 7.73
CA ALA A 117 -15.29 10.90 7.33
C ALA A 117 -15.66 9.42 7.17
N LEU A 118 -16.47 8.86 8.07
CA LEU A 118 -17.00 7.50 7.92
C LEU A 118 -17.80 7.36 6.64
N ALA A 119 -18.74 8.29 6.36
CA ALA A 119 -19.55 8.26 5.14
C ALA A 119 -18.71 8.37 3.87
N VAL A 120 -17.64 9.18 3.86
CA VAL A 120 -16.70 9.28 2.73
C VAL A 120 -15.97 7.94 2.51
N GLY A 121 -15.46 7.31 3.57
CA GLY A 121 -14.80 6.01 3.48
C GLY A 121 -15.75 4.93 2.93
N ASP A 122 -17.00 4.86 3.43
CA ASP A 122 -18.01 3.92 2.97
C ASP A 122 -18.40 4.15 1.51
N LEU A 123 -18.49 5.42 1.08
CA LEU A 123 -18.73 5.78 -0.31
C LEU A 123 -17.62 5.26 -1.22
N LEU A 124 -16.35 5.50 -0.86
CA LEU A 124 -15.19 5.05 -1.63
C LEU A 124 -15.14 3.52 -1.75
N PHE A 125 -15.42 2.79 -0.65
CA PHE A 125 -15.56 1.33 -0.67
C PHE A 125 -16.68 0.88 -1.61
N SER A 126 -17.87 1.46 -1.48
CA SER A 126 -19.02 1.09 -2.32
C SER A 126 -18.73 1.32 -3.80
N ARG A 127 -18.06 2.42 -4.14
CA ARG A 127 -17.64 2.73 -5.52
C ARG A 127 -16.63 1.75 -6.07
N ALA A 128 -15.68 1.29 -5.26
CA ALA A 128 -14.70 0.29 -5.69
C ALA A 128 -15.37 -1.01 -6.15
N PHE A 129 -16.36 -1.51 -5.39
CA PHE A 129 -17.10 -2.70 -5.78
C PHE A 129 -18.02 -2.47 -6.99
N ALA A 130 -18.64 -1.29 -7.11
CA ALA A 130 -19.43 -0.94 -8.27
C ALA A 130 -18.60 -0.90 -9.56
N GLU A 131 -17.35 -0.42 -9.50
CA GLU A 131 -16.43 -0.42 -10.65
C GLU A 131 -16.10 -1.83 -11.14
N LEU A 132 -15.82 -2.77 -10.24
CA LEU A 132 -15.56 -4.16 -10.63
C LEU A 132 -16.82 -4.87 -11.08
N GLY A 133 -17.97 -4.58 -10.47
CA GLY A 133 -19.27 -5.16 -10.83
C GLY A 133 -19.74 -4.76 -12.23
N HIS A 134 -19.31 -3.60 -12.73
CA HIS A 134 -19.69 -3.10 -14.05
C HIS A 134 -19.30 -4.05 -15.18
N ASP A 135 -18.15 -4.67 -15.12
CA ASP A 135 -17.64 -5.58 -16.16
C ASP A 135 -18.01 -7.05 -15.90
N GLY A 136 -18.71 -7.33 -14.80
CA GLY A 136 -19.21 -8.67 -14.44
C GLY A 136 -18.11 -9.68 -14.15
N SER A 137 -16.97 -9.27 -13.61
CA SER A 137 -15.90 -10.17 -13.22
C SER A 137 -16.07 -10.63 -11.76
N GLU A 138 -16.76 -11.76 -11.56
CA GLU A 138 -16.95 -12.36 -10.23
C GLU A 138 -15.62 -12.58 -9.51
N ARG A 139 -14.59 -13.07 -10.24
CA ARG A 139 -13.27 -13.35 -9.68
C ARG A 139 -12.61 -12.07 -9.13
N GLN A 140 -12.70 -10.95 -9.84
CA GLN A 140 -12.14 -9.68 -9.36
C GLN A 140 -12.87 -9.18 -8.11
N VAL A 141 -14.19 -9.29 -8.08
CA VAL A 141 -14.99 -8.92 -6.91
C VAL A 141 -14.66 -9.81 -5.71
N GLU A 142 -14.51 -11.12 -5.91
CA GLU A 142 -14.08 -12.06 -4.87
C GLU A 142 -12.71 -11.70 -4.28
N LEU A 143 -11.73 -11.43 -5.15
CA LEU A 143 -10.37 -11.03 -4.74
C LEU A 143 -10.37 -9.73 -3.92
N LEU A 144 -11.12 -8.70 -4.38
CA LEU A 144 -11.22 -7.44 -3.68
C LEU A 144 -11.94 -7.59 -2.35
N SER A 145 -13.00 -8.39 -2.30
CA SER A 145 -13.73 -8.70 -1.07
C SER A 145 -12.83 -9.38 -0.05
N GLY A 146 -12.09 -10.41 -0.46
CA GLY A 146 -11.12 -11.09 0.41
C GLY A 146 -10.02 -10.15 0.92
N ALA A 147 -9.53 -9.25 0.07
CA ALA A 147 -8.56 -8.23 0.49
C ALA A 147 -9.18 -7.25 1.50
N SER A 148 -10.40 -6.77 1.28
CA SER A 148 -11.09 -5.85 2.18
C SER A 148 -11.31 -6.45 3.57
N VAL A 149 -11.69 -7.74 3.64
CA VAL A 149 -11.78 -8.47 4.91
C VAL A 149 -10.43 -8.56 5.60
N ALA A 150 -9.37 -8.87 4.86
CA ALA A 150 -8.02 -8.96 5.43
C ALA A 150 -7.54 -7.60 5.98
N LEU A 151 -7.79 -6.50 5.26
CA LEU A 151 -7.47 -5.13 5.73
C LEU A 151 -8.18 -4.82 7.07
N ALA A 152 -9.47 -5.11 7.18
CA ALA A 152 -10.23 -4.92 8.41
C ALA A 152 -9.69 -5.77 9.58
N LEU A 153 -9.34 -7.05 9.32
CA LEU A 153 -8.73 -7.93 10.32
C LEU A 153 -7.34 -7.44 10.73
N GLY A 154 -6.55 -6.91 9.78
CA GLY A 154 -5.24 -6.33 10.04
C GLY A 154 -5.32 -5.09 10.92
N GLU A 155 -6.29 -4.19 10.67
CA GLU A 155 -6.55 -3.03 11.52
C GLU A 155 -6.98 -3.44 12.93
N LEU A 156 -7.91 -4.39 13.06
CA LEU A 156 -8.31 -4.92 14.37
C LEU A 156 -7.14 -5.59 15.12
N ALA A 157 -6.25 -6.27 14.40
CA ALA A 157 -5.04 -6.84 14.99
C ALA A 157 -4.11 -5.72 15.50
N GLN A 158 -3.89 -4.67 14.72
CA GLN A 158 -3.08 -3.52 15.14
C GLN A 158 -3.63 -2.85 16.40
N ARG A 159 -4.94 -2.64 16.49
CA ARG A 159 -5.60 -2.07 17.67
C ARG A 159 -5.46 -2.95 18.90
N ARG A 160 -5.52 -4.26 18.72
CA ARG A 160 -5.34 -5.23 19.83
C ARG A 160 -3.90 -5.26 20.33
N ASP A 161 -2.94 -5.05 19.44
CA ASP A 161 -1.51 -5.05 19.72
C ASP A 161 -0.98 -3.68 20.15
N ALA A 162 -1.84 -2.64 20.14
CA ALA A 162 -1.44 -1.28 20.50
C ALA A 162 -0.85 -1.20 21.90
N PHE A 163 0.30 -0.55 22.03
CA PHE A 163 1.06 -0.38 23.27
C PHE A 163 1.62 -1.69 23.89
N ASP A 164 1.47 -2.83 23.22
CA ASP A 164 2.05 -4.10 23.68
C ASP A 164 3.47 -4.26 23.15
N ILE A 165 4.45 -3.80 23.94
CA ILE A 165 5.87 -3.89 23.60
C ILE A 165 6.37 -5.35 23.48
N SER A 166 5.61 -6.35 23.96
CA SER A 166 6.01 -7.75 24.01
C SER A 166 5.73 -8.54 22.73
N ILE A 167 5.01 -7.96 21.75
CA ILE A 167 4.65 -8.67 20.51
C ILE A 167 5.89 -9.25 19.81
N SER A 168 5.71 -10.43 19.19
CA SER A 168 6.76 -11.09 18.42
C SER A 168 6.88 -10.52 16.99
N ALA A 169 8.05 -10.74 16.36
CA ALA A 169 8.26 -10.43 14.96
C ALA A 169 7.27 -11.16 14.03
N GLU A 170 6.93 -12.42 14.34
CA GLU A 170 5.94 -13.21 13.60
C GLU A 170 4.57 -12.52 13.63
N ARG A 171 4.07 -12.16 14.83
CA ARG A 171 2.77 -11.47 15.00
C ARG A 171 2.75 -10.13 14.28
N TYR A 172 3.85 -9.38 14.33
CA TYR A 172 4.00 -8.15 13.57
C TYR A 172 3.91 -8.40 12.05
N LEU A 173 4.63 -9.41 11.51
CA LEU A 173 4.62 -9.73 10.08
C LEU A 173 3.24 -10.22 9.61
N ASP A 174 2.53 -11.01 10.42
CA ASP A 174 1.15 -11.43 10.12
C ASP A 174 0.22 -10.22 9.99
N ARG A 175 0.33 -9.27 10.91
CA ARG A 175 -0.44 -8.01 10.87
C ARG A 175 -0.11 -7.20 9.60
N CYS A 176 1.17 -7.03 9.26
CA CYS A 176 1.60 -6.35 8.04
C CYS A 176 1.12 -7.09 6.78
N GLY A 177 1.10 -8.41 6.82
CA GLY A 177 0.53 -9.26 5.77
C GLY A 177 -0.93 -8.92 5.50
N LEU A 178 -1.74 -8.80 6.55
CA LEU A 178 -3.16 -8.47 6.45
C LEU A 178 -3.39 -6.99 6.08
N LYS A 179 -2.79 -6.05 6.81
CA LYS A 179 -3.09 -4.62 6.69
C LYS A 179 -2.49 -3.99 5.42
N THR A 180 -1.33 -4.46 4.96
CA THR A 180 -0.59 -3.82 3.87
C THR A 180 -0.39 -4.76 2.69
N ALA A 181 0.23 -5.93 2.88
CA ALA A 181 0.64 -6.78 1.77
C ALA A 181 -0.56 -7.36 1.00
N ARG A 182 -1.67 -7.65 1.66
CA ARG A 182 -2.85 -8.23 1.03
C ARG A 182 -3.43 -7.39 -0.10
N LEU A 183 -3.37 -6.06 -0.01
CA LEU A 183 -3.87 -5.19 -1.08
C LEU A 183 -2.89 -5.10 -2.27
N PHE A 184 -1.59 -5.25 -2.05
CA PHE A 184 -0.60 -5.40 -3.12
C PHE A 184 -0.76 -6.73 -3.86
N GLU A 185 -0.93 -7.82 -3.12
CA GLU A 185 -1.25 -9.15 -3.63
C GLU A 185 -2.52 -9.11 -4.49
N CYS A 186 -3.59 -8.52 -3.96
CA CYS A 186 -4.87 -8.35 -4.65
C CYS A 186 -4.70 -7.53 -5.94
N ALA A 187 -3.90 -6.46 -5.95
CA ALA A 187 -3.65 -5.66 -7.14
C ALA A 187 -3.05 -6.49 -8.27
N CYS A 188 -2.06 -7.34 -7.97
CA CYS A 188 -1.46 -8.24 -8.95
C CYS A 188 -2.47 -9.28 -9.48
N GLN A 189 -3.25 -9.88 -8.59
CA GLN A 189 -4.25 -10.91 -8.94
C GLN A 189 -5.40 -10.32 -9.76
N ILE A 190 -5.94 -9.16 -9.38
CA ILE A 190 -7.04 -8.48 -10.09
C ILE A 190 -6.62 -8.10 -11.51
N GLY A 191 -5.40 -7.59 -11.69
CA GLY A 191 -4.87 -7.28 -13.00
C GLY A 191 -4.87 -8.51 -13.92
N ARG A 192 -4.47 -9.66 -13.40
CA ARG A 192 -4.46 -10.92 -14.15
C ARG A 192 -5.87 -11.48 -14.41
N ALA A 193 -6.77 -11.34 -13.46
CA ALA A 193 -8.14 -11.90 -13.55
C ALA A 193 -9.06 -11.10 -14.49
N GLY A 194 -8.65 -9.94 -15.00
CA GLY A 194 -9.46 -9.06 -15.86
C GLY A 194 -9.66 -9.64 -17.27
N LYS A 195 -10.81 -9.33 -17.87
CA LYS A 195 -11.11 -9.67 -19.27
C LYS A 195 -10.26 -8.80 -20.22
N GLY A 196 -9.66 -9.41 -21.24
CA GLY A 196 -8.96 -8.69 -22.31
C GLY A 196 -7.45 -8.54 -22.13
N GLY A 197 -6.85 -9.07 -21.09
CA GLY A 197 -5.40 -9.18 -21.02
C GLY A 197 -4.90 -10.22 -22.05
N GLU A 198 -3.89 -9.86 -22.86
CA GLU A 198 -3.26 -10.78 -23.83
C GLU A 198 -2.62 -12.03 -23.19
N LEU A 199 -2.58 -12.10 -21.87
CA LEU A 199 -2.18 -13.27 -21.10
C LEU A 199 -3.29 -14.30 -20.88
N ALA A 200 -4.49 -14.10 -21.43
CA ALA A 200 -5.48 -15.14 -21.58
C ALA A 200 -5.01 -16.13 -22.67
N ALA A 201 -3.92 -16.83 -22.40
CA ALA A 201 -3.59 -18.04 -23.10
C ALA A 201 -4.77 -19.00 -22.87
N SER A 202 -5.52 -19.27 -23.91
CA SER A 202 -6.62 -20.23 -24.03
C SER A 202 -7.62 -20.28 -22.84
N PRO A 203 -8.94 -20.18 -23.06
CA PRO A 203 -9.94 -20.25 -22.00
C PRO A 203 -10.04 -21.62 -21.29
N ALA A 204 -9.13 -22.53 -21.55
CA ALA A 204 -9.27 -23.93 -21.17
C ALA A 204 -8.74 -24.25 -19.74
N GLU A 205 -7.71 -23.56 -19.23
CA GLU A 205 -7.26 -23.77 -17.83
C GLU A 205 -6.57 -22.53 -17.25
N PRO A 206 -6.90 -22.11 -16.00
CA PRO A 206 -6.17 -21.06 -15.33
C PRO A 206 -4.72 -21.50 -15.12
N ASP A 207 -3.75 -20.66 -15.54
CA ASP A 207 -2.33 -20.89 -15.26
C ASP A 207 -2.06 -20.61 -13.76
N LEU A 208 -2.27 -21.66 -12.96
CA LEU A 208 -2.08 -21.63 -11.51
C LEU A 208 -0.64 -21.29 -11.11
N SER A 209 0.34 -21.50 -11.99
CA SER A 209 1.73 -21.17 -11.71
C SER A 209 1.95 -19.65 -11.77
N LEU A 210 1.41 -19.01 -12.79
CA LEU A 210 1.45 -17.56 -12.94
C LEU A 210 0.63 -16.85 -11.85
N GLU A 211 -0.57 -17.36 -11.53
CA GLU A 211 -1.37 -16.79 -10.43
C GLU A 211 -0.61 -16.80 -9.11
N ARG A 212 0.02 -17.92 -8.76
CA ARG A 212 0.84 -18.05 -7.53
C ARG A 212 2.06 -17.15 -7.57
N ALA A 213 2.72 -17.03 -8.71
CA ALA A 213 3.88 -16.16 -8.87
C ALA A 213 3.51 -14.69 -8.64
N LEU A 214 2.42 -14.20 -9.23
CA LEU A 214 1.92 -12.84 -9.04
C LEU A 214 1.41 -12.60 -7.62
N GLN A 215 0.79 -13.61 -7.01
CA GLN A 215 0.40 -13.57 -5.61
C GLN A 215 1.62 -13.40 -4.69
N THR A 216 2.64 -14.24 -4.87
CA THR A 216 3.90 -14.16 -4.11
C THR A 216 4.58 -12.83 -4.34
N PHE A 217 4.69 -12.38 -5.59
CA PHE A 217 5.26 -11.09 -5.93
C PHE A 217 4.58 -9.94 -5.17
N GLY A 218 3.26 -9.83 -5.29
CA GLY A 218 2.50 -8.77 -4.64
C GLY A 218 2.64 -8.80 -3.11
N ARG A 219 2.57 -9.99 -2.50
CA ARG A 219 2.73 -10.18 -1.07
C ARG A 219 4.11 -9.72 -0.57
N GLU A 220 5.16 -10.19 -1.20
CA GLU A 220 6.54 -9.88 -0.75
C GLU A 220 6.90 -8.41 -0.98
N ILE A 221 6.46 -7.80 -2.09
CA ILE A 221 6.62 -6.36 -2.32
C ILE A 221 5.85 -5.54 -1.30
N GLY A 222 4.63 -5.95 -0.95
CA GLY A 222 3.82 -5.27 0.07
C GLY A 222 4.45 -5.34 1.46
N LEU A 223 5.03 -6.48 1.84
CA LEU A 223 5.78 -6.63 3.09
C LEU A 223 7.06 -5.80 3.09
N ALA A 224 7.87 -5.87 2.01
CA ALA A 224 9.08 -5.05 1.89
C ALA A 224 8.77 -3.55 1.98
N PHE A 225 7.68 -3.12 1.34
CA PHE A 225 7.22 -1.73 1.41
C PHE A 225 6.92 -1.30 2.86
N GLN A 226 6.20 -2.14 3.64
CA GLN A 226 5.87 -1.83 5.03
C GLN A 226 7.12 -1.79 5.91
N LEU A 227 8.01 -2.79 5.78
CA LEU A 227 9.26 -2.83 6.55
C LEU A 227 10.10 -1.58 6.36
N LEU A 228 10.20 -1.10 5.12
CA LEU A 228 10.98 0.10 4.81
C LEU A 228 10.28 1.38 5.23
N ASP A 229 8.93 1.41 5.23
CA ASP A 229 8.16 2.55 5.77
C ASP A 229 8.38 2.68 7.29
N ASP A 230 8.42 1.57 8.02
CA ASP A 230 8.74 1.54 9.46
C ASP A 230 10.19 1.99 9.76
N VAL A 231 11.16 1.61 8.92
CA VAL A 231 12.53 2.15 9.00
C VAL A 231 12.52 3.67 8.81
N LEU A 232 11.71 4.16 7.88
CA LEU A 232 11.61 5.59 7.59
C LEU A 232 10.95 6.36 8.74
N ASP A 233 9.99 5.78 9.46
CA ASP A 233 9.40 6.40 10.66
C ASP A 233 10.44 6.63 11.75
N VAL A 234 11.39 5.69 11.91
CA VAL A 234 12.51 5.83 12.86
C VAL A 234 13.57 6.82 12.40
N THR A 235 13.90 6.89 11.11
CA THR A 235 15.09 7.59 10.60
C THR A 235 14.79 8.84 9.77
N GLY A 236 13.57 8.93 9.21
CA GLY A 236 13.26 9.91 8.19
C GLY A 236 13.13 11.33 8.75
N PRO A 237 13.73 12.34 8.09
CA PRO A 237 13.47 13.72 8.43
C PRO A 237 12.01 14.07 8.11
N PRO A 238 11.34 14.91 8.95
CA PRO A 238 9.93 15.28 8.77
C PRO A 238 9.60 15.85 7.39
N GLU A 239 10.55 16.54 6.77
CA GLU A 239 10.41 17.12 5.43
C GLU A 239 10.25 16.05 4.34
N ARG A 240 10.80 14.85 4.55
CA ARG A 240 10.75 13.72 3.61
C ARG A 240 9.56 12.80 3.88
N THR A 241 9.19 12.63 5.15
CA THR A 241 8.12 11.72 5.59
C THR A 241 6.75 12.40 5.59
N GLY A 242 6.72 13.72 5.81
CA GLY A 242 5.50 14.49 6.06
C GLY A 242 4.92 14.26 7.47
N LYS A 243 5.63 13.51 8.33
CA LYS A 243 5.27 13.20 9.72
C LYS A 243 6.48 13.41 10.64
N ALA A 244 6.23 13.62 11.93
CA ALA A 244 7.28 13.60 12.94
C ALA A 244 7.90 12.18 13.04
N ARG A 245 9.18 12.09 13.40
CA ARG A 245 9.84 10.82 13.70
C ARG A 245 9.16 10.14 14.89
N GLY A 246 9.00 8.82 14.81
CA GLY A 246 8.41 8.04 15.89
C GLY A 246 6.91 8.21 16.02
N THR A 247 6.21 8.63 14.97
CA THR A 247 4.74 8.69 14.96
C THR A 247 4.14 7.35 15.32
N ASP A 248 4.68 6.23 14.81
CA ASP A 248 4.21 4.88 15.14
C ASP A 248 4.33 4.59 16.65
N LEU A 249 5.40 5.06 17.31
CA LEU A 249 5.56 4.91 18.76
C LEU A 249 4.51 5.67 19.54
N LEU A 250 4.21 6.92 19.12
CA LEU A 250 3.18 7.76 19.74
C LEU A 250 1.78 7.17 19.59
N ASP A 251 1.51 6.53 18.45
CA ASP A 251 0.26 5.81 18.17
C ASP A 251 0.20 4.43 18.87
N GLY A 252 1.26 4.06 19.59
CA GLY A 252 1.37 2.76 20.27
C GLY A 252 1.61 1.59 19.33
N THR A 253 1.98 1.84 18.08
CA THR A 253 2.26 0.80 17.08
C THR A 253 3.70 0.30 17.24
N VAL A 254 3.83 -0.93 17.75
CA VAL A 254 5.14 -1.60 17.85
C VAL A 254 5.51 -2.18 16.50
N THR A 255 6.64 -1.72 15.94
CA THR A 255 7.14 -2.10 14.61
C THR A 255 8.42 -2.93 14.69
N LEU A 256 8.80 -3.58 13.58
CA LEU A 256 9.93 -4.49 13.54
C LEU A 256 11.26 -3.87 14.01
N PRO A 257 11.58 -2.61 13.65
CA PRO A 257 12.75 -1.92 14.21
C PRO A 257 12.83 -1.97 15.73
N LEU A 258 11.76 -1.64 16.44
CA LEU A 258 11.71 -1.69 17.90
C LEU A 258 11.78 -3.12 18.42
N ILE A 259 11.06 -4.06 17.78
CA ILE A 259 11.08 -5.48 18.15
C ILE A 259 12.50 -6.05 18.13
N LEU A 260 13.27 -5.74 17.09
CA LEU A 260 14.64 -6.23 16.97
C LEU A 260 15.62 -5.46 17.87
N ALA A 261 15.44 -4.15 18.03
CA ALA A 261 16.31 -3.31 18.85
C ALA A 261 16.27 -3.71 20.33
N ARG A 262 15.13 -4.12 20.86
CA ARG A 262 15.00 -4.57 22.25
C ARG A 262 15.75 -5.88 22.57
N GLU A 263 16.15 -6.64 21.53
CA GLU A 263 17.01 -7.82 21.68
C GLU A 263 18.46 -7.39 22.01
N GLU A 264 18.89 -6.23 21.52
CA GLU A 264 20.24 -5.68 21.73
C GLU A 264 20.28 -4.69 22.91
N ASP A 265 19.23 -3.88 23.09
CA ASP A 265 19.04 -2.97 24.23
C ASP A 265 17.83 -3.39 25.07
N SER A 266 18.07 -4.15 26.13
CA SER A 266 17.01 -4.65 27.03
C SER A 266 16.24 -3.55 27.75
N SER A 267 16.74 -2.31 27.79
CA SER A 267 16.03 -1.18 28.37
C SER A 267 14.88 -0.71 27.48
N LEU A 268 14.96 -0.94 26.15
CA LEU A 268 13.85 -0.71 25.22
C LEU A 268 12.65 -1.63 25.50
N ALA A 269 12.87 -2.84 26.03
CA ALA A 269 11.79 -3.76 26.40
C ALA A 269 11.00 -3.33 27.64
N LYS A 270 11.42 -2.27 28.34
CA LYS A 270 10.78 -1.76 29.56
C LYS A 270 10.05 -0.42 29.39
N ILE A 271 10.02 0.08 28.16
CA ILE A 271 9.38 1.36 27.84
C ILE A 271 7.86 1.18 27.88
N ASP A 272 7.17 2.07 28.57
CA ASP A 272 5.72 2.23 28.41
C ASP A 272 5.46 3.26 27.30
N LEU A 273 4.98 2.80 26.16
CA LEU A 273 4.68 3.67 25.01
C LEU A 273 3.56 4.69 25.30
N ARG A 274 2.72 4.43 26.32
CA ARG A 274 1.65 5.37 26.74
C ARG A 274 2.18 6.61 27.44
N GLU A 275 3.38 6.55 27.97
CA GLU A 275 4.03 7.64 28.66
C GLU A 275 4.91 8.50 27.73
N LEU A 276 5.06 8.08 26.44
CA LEU A 276 5.88 8.82 25.49
C LEU A 276 5.20 10.11 25.04
N ASP A 277 5.94 11.20 25.13
CA ASP A 277 5.69 12.41 24.37
C ASP A 277 6.56 12.46 23.10
N ALA A 278 6.46 13.52 22.32
CA ALA A 278 7.21 13.67 21.07
C ALA A 278 8.74 13.64 21.29
N TYR A 279 9.24 14.12 22.42
CA TYR A 279 10.67 14.08 22.73
C TYR A 279 11.11 12.68 23.12
N GLY A 280 10.31 11.98 23.94
CA GLY A 280 10.56 10.59 24.29
C GLY A 280 10.53 9.65 23.07
N ALA A 281 9.61 9.87 22.13
CA ALA A 281 9.56 9.09 20.89
C ALA A 281 10.83 9.29 20.05
N VAL A 282 11.35 10.51 19.94
CA VAL A 282 12.62 10.80 19.26
C VAL A 282 13.80 10.12 19.95
N ASP A 283 13.88 10.17 21.29
CA ASP A 283 14.92 9.46 22.06
C ASP A 283 14.87 7.94 21.80
N VAL A 284 13.69 7.34 21.83
CA VAL A 284 13.52 5.92 21.50
C VAL A 284 13.96 5.63 20.07
N CYS A 285 13.62 6.47 19.08
CA CYS A 285 14.09 6.33 17.71
C CYS A 285 15.62 6.38 17.62
N ASP A 286 16.27 7.30 18.33
CA ASP A 286 17.75 7.42 18.34
C ASP A 286 18.39 6.17 18.95
N ARG A 287 17.82 5.63 20.01
CA ARG A 287 18.28 4.38 20.63
C ARG A 287 18.08 3.17 19.71
N VAL A 288 16.94 3.07 19.05
CA VAL A 288 16.69 2.04 18.02
C VAL A 288 17.71 2.16 16.89
N ALA A 289 17.99 3.37 16.42
CA ALA A 289 18.98 3.62 15.37
C ALA A 289 20.41 3.32 15.79
N ALA A 290 20.74 3.39 17.09
CA ALA A 290 22.05 3.03 17.62
C ALA A 290 22.30 1.51 17.66
N THR A 291 21.26 0.67 17.49
CA THR A 291 21.38 -0.80 17.38
C THR A 291 21.57 -1.22 15.92
N GLY A 292 21.83 -2.53 15.72
CA GLY A 292 21.85 -3.16 14.39
C GLY A 292 20.46 -3.41 13.78
N ALA A 293 19.36 -3.08 14.49
CA ALA A 293 18.00 -3.45 14.12
C ALA A 293 17.58 -2.91 12.75
N LEU A 294 17.88 -1.64 12.45
CA LEU A 294 17.48 -1.03 11.17
C LEU A 294 18.11 -1.73 9.97
N GLU A 295 19.39 -2.13 10.08
CA GLU A 295 20.04 -2.86 8.97
C GLU A 295 19.47 -4.28 8.84
N ARG A 296 19.14 -4.95 9.93
CA ARG A 296 18.45 -6.25 9.89
C ARG A 296 17.10 -6.14 9.16
N VAL A 297 16.32 -5.10 9.43
CA VAL A 297 15.04 -4.84 8.72
C VAL A 297 15.27 -4.56 7.24
N ARG A 298 16.30 -3.77 6.87
CA ARG A 298 16.65 -3.52 5.47
C ARG A 298 17.08 -4.78 4.73
N VAL A 299 17.83 -5.66 5.40
CA VAL A 299 18.25 -6.95 4.85
C VAL A 299 17.03 -7.84 4.59
N ASP A 300 16.08 -7.94 5.55
CA ASP A 300 14.82 -8.67 5.36
C ASP A 300 14.03 -8.10 4.18
N ALA A 301 13.86 -6.78 4.10
CA ALA A 301 13.14 -6.14 3.00
C ALA A 301 13.78 -6.43 1.63
N ARG A 302 15.12 -6.37 1.52
CA ARG A 302 15.85 -6.76 0.29
C ARG A 302 15.63 -8.24 -0.05
N GLY A 303 15.71 -9.12 0.93
CA GLY A 303 15.45 -10.56 0.74
C GLY A 303 14.04 -10.85 0.21
N ARG A 304 13.04 -10.09 0.67
CA ARG A 304 11.67 -10.18 0.17
C ARG A 304 11.56 -9.71 -1.28
N VAL A 305 12.22 -8.61 -1.64
CA VAL A 305 12.26 -8.12 -3.02
C VAL A 305 12.89 -9.17 -3.95
N GLU A 306 13.99 -9.80 -3.54
CA GLU A 306 14.60 -10.89 -4.32
C GLU A 306 13.67 -12.11 -4.43
N THR A 307 12.95 -12.47 -3.37
CA THR A 307 11.95 -13.55 -3.39
C THR A 307 10.82 -13.22 -4.37
N ALA A 308 10.33 -11.98 -4.37
CA ALA A 308 9.31 -11.51 -5.31
C ALA A 308 9.78 -11.64 -6.76
N LYS A 309 10.96 -11.12 -7.08
CA LYS A 309 11.56 -11.21 -8.42
C LYS A 309 11.79 -12.66 -8.85
N HIS A 310 12.29 -13.50 -7.94
CA HIS A 310 12.51 -14.92 -8.22
C HIS A 310 11.22 -15.66 -8.56
N ALA A 311 10.11 -15.35 -7.89
CA ALA A 311 8.80 -15.95 -8.19
C ALA A 311 8.35 -15.70 -9.64
N LEU A 312 8.78 -14.58 -10.25
CA LEU A 312 8.44 -14.27 -11.64
C LEU A 312 9.31 -14.98 -12.69
N VAL A 313 10.46 -15.54 -12.33
CA VAL A 313 11.41 -16.13 -13.30
C VAL A 313 10.80 -17.27 -14.10
N THR A 314 10.02 -18.14 -13.45
CA THR A 314 9.41 -19.33 -14.06
C THR A 314 7.91 -19.18 -14.28
N SER A 315 7.37 -17.96 -14.19
CA SER A 315 5.92 -17.70 -14.19
C SER A 315 5.27 -17.71 -15.57
N GLY A 316 6.05 -17.75 -16.65
CA GLY A 316 5.51 -17.62 -18.02
C GLY A 316 5.14 -16.19 -18.42
N LEU A 317 5.46 -15.19 -17.61
CA LEU A 317 5.34 -13.78 -17.99
C LEU A 317 6.22 -13.43 -19.19
N ARG A 318 5.74 -12.54 -20.06
CA ARG A 318 6.57 -11.98 -21.12
C ARG A 318 7.77 -11.23 -20.54
N PRO A 319 8.96 -11.32 -21.17
CA PRO A 319 10.17 -10.69 -20.64
C PRO A 319 10.02 -9.20 -20.33
N GLU A 320 9.33 -8.45 -21.21
CA GLU A 320 9.11 -7.02 -21.06
C GLU A 320 8.23 -6.72 -19.82
N GLN A 321 7.20 -7.53 -19.61
CA GLN A 321 6.29 -7.38 -18.48
C GLN A 321 7.00 -7.72 -17.15
N ARG A 322 7.81 -8.79 -17.16
CA ARG A 322 8.64 -9.13 -16.00
C ARG A 322 9.63 -8.03 -15.68
N GLN A 323 10.31 -7.46 -16.69
CA GLN A 323 11.24 -6.36 -16.49
C GLN A 323 10.57 -5.14 -15.81
N LEU A 324 9.35 -4.80 -16.20
CA LEU A 324 8.61 -3.69 -15.57
C LEU A 324 8.25 -3.99 -14.11
N LEU A 325 7.86 -5.23 -13.79
CA LEU A 325 7.59 -5.64 -12.41
C LEU A 325 8.89 -5.67 -11.58
N ASP A 326 10.02 -6.11 -12.16
CA ASP A 326 11.33 -6.07 -11.52
C ASP A 326 11.72 -4.61 -11.17
N LEU A 327 11.49 -3.66 -12.08
CA LEU A 327 11.71 -2.22 -11.81
C LEU A 327 10.81 -1.68 -10.68
N VAL A 328 9.56 -2.13 -10.59
CA VAL A 328 8.70 -1.77 -9.44
C VAL A 328 9.30 -2.29 -8.15
N ALA A 329 9.78 -3.55 -8.15
CA ALA A 329 10.38 -4.18 -6.98
C ALA A 329 11.65 -3.46 -6.52
N ASP A 330 12.55 -3.13 -7.45
CA ASP A 330 13.77 -2.36 -7.17
C ASP A 330 13.43 -0.96 -6.63
N GLY A 331 12.43 -0.31 -7.21
CA GLY A 331 11.95 1.00 -6.78
C GLY A 331 11.40 1.04 -5.36
N VAL A 332 10.96 -0.09 -4.81
CA VAL A 332 10.58 -0.18 -3.39
C VAL A 332 11.80 -0.02 -2.49
N VAL A 333 12.94 -0.64 -2.83
CA VAL A 333 14.18 -0.53 -2.04
C VAL A 333 14.85 0.82 -2.21
N GLU A 334 15.00 1.29 -3.46
CA GLU A 334 15.69 2.56 -3.78
C GLU A 334 15.05 3.79 -3.12
N ARG A 335 13.76 3.75 -2.87
CA ARG A 335 13.03 4.82 -2.18
C ARG A 335 13.58 5.12 -0.79
N TYR A 336 14.15 4.13 -0.15
CA TYR A 336 14.55 4.15 1.25
C TYR A 336 16.08 4.03 1.45
N SER A 337 16.83 4.11 0.35
CA SER A 337 18.29 4.11 0.31
C SER A 337 18.88 5.49 0.58
#